data_0f87dc4bb3ca7b8dbada55ee47064e9e
#
_entry.id   0f87dc4bb3ca7b8dbada55ee47064e9e
#
_cell.length_a   1.000
_cell.length_b   1.000
_cell.length_c   1.000
_cell.angle_alpha   90.00
_cell.angle_beta   90.00
_cell.angle_gamma   90.00
#
_symmetry.space_group_name_H-M   'P 1'
#
loop_
_entity.id
_entity.type
_entity.pdbx_description
1 polymer ?
#
loop_
_entity_poly.entity_id
_entity_poly.type
_entity_poly.pdbx_seq_one_letter_code
_entity_poly.pdbx_strand_id
1 'polypeptide(L)'
;MLLVVTLEVVGVIFVRQLETQNLSQFKSQVQLQPYVENEISAQLERSNTKKANDQIADIIGNINNQNITEIRVIDAKGVIRGTSNNADRSMVGQKTTDRNVKDVIYNTRSYQQISYNKTNNTRYFISVVPLINTSGATNNLTGVVYIRANLESVYQNVNNITLIFVVAALIAITIGLFLAVLIARAITRPIEEMRQRTMQIARGDYSGQVQIYGDDELGQLAAAVNDLSVRVEESQELTESERRRLDSVLGYMTDGVLATDRRGRITIVNEMATDFLDLENDQIVGKSILDILDLRGSVTLRDLLENQDPEVLDLSTDEQDLILHASFALIQRESGFISGLVCVLHDVTEQQKIDQDRKRFVSNVSHELRTPLTSMKSYIEALVDGAWKDPNVAPNFLKVTQEETDRMMRMINDLLNLSRMDLGTARLDKEYVNLNELFNHILDRFDMILKNGEKSEKNYTIKRDFTRRDIWVEVDTDKIQQVLDNIMNNAIKYSPDGGVITCRLVETHNHVIMSITDQGLGIPKEAISHVFDRFYRVDKARSRAQGGTGLGLAISKEVVQMHGGRIWVESREGEGSTFYISLPYEPFEEGDAWE
;
A
#
# COMPACT_ATOMS: atom_id res chain seq x y z
N MET A 1 -46.42 0.39 -19.32
CA MET A 1 -47.41 -0.63 -18.93
C MET A 1 -48.61 -0.03 -18.20
N LEU A 2 -48.46 0.73 -17.14
CA LEU A 2 -49.58 1.34 -16.39
C LEU A 2 -50.48 2.21 -17.28
N LEU A 3 -49.93 3.08 -18.12
CA LEU A 3 -50.64 3.98 -19.03
C LEU A 3 -51.51 3.21 -20.04
N VAL A 4 -51.02 2.09 -20.57
CA VAL A 4 -51.78 1.26 -21.52
C VAL A 4 -52.98 0.60 -20.82
N VAL A 5 -52.75 0.03 -19.63
CA VAL A 5 -53.84 -0.61 -18.85
C VAL A 5 -54.90 0.41 -18.42
N THR A 6 -54.50 1.59 -17.98
CA THR A 6 -55.45 2.65 -17.59
C THR A 6 -56.28 3.13 -18.80
N LEU A 7 -55.66 3.33 -19.97
CA LEU A 7 -56.34 3.72 -21.21
C LEU A 7 -57.32 2.63 -21.64
N GLU A 8 -56.98 1.36 -21.57
CA GLU A 8 -57.84 0.23 -21.91
C GLU A 8 -59.07 0.17 -20.99
N VAL A 9 -58.86 0.25 -19.66
CA VAL A 9 -59.94 0.25 -18.68
C VAL A 9 -60.88 1.45 -18.89
N VAL A 10 -60.30 2.67 -19.03
CA VAL A 10 -61.08 3.88 -19.27
C VAL A 10 -61.84 3.77 -20.59
N GLY A 11 -61.18 3.24 -21.65
CA GLY A 11 -61.82 3.04 -22.97
C GLY A 11 -63.02 2.13 -22.92
N VAL A 12 -62.90 0.97 -22.26
CA VAL A 12 -64.04 0.02 -22.12
C VAL A 12 -65.21 0.65 -21.36
N ILE A 13 -64.91 1.35 -20.26
CA ILE A 13 -65.95 2.04 -19.47
C ILE A 13 -66.62 3.14 -20.34
N PHE A 14 -65.80 3.94 -21.04
CA PHE A 14 -66.29 5.03 -21.88
C PHE A 14 -67.22 4.53 -23.00
N VAL A 15 -66.78 3.49 -23.74
CA VAL A 15 -67.58 2.92 -24.82
C VAL A 15 -68.91 2.34 -24.31
N ARG A 16 -68.88 1.61 -23.21
CA ARG A 16 -70.12 1.09 -22.56
C ARG A 16 -71.05 2.21 -22.14
N GLN A 17 -70.54 3.25 -21.51
CA GLN A 17 -71.34 4.38 -21.05
C GLN A 17 -71.94 5.12 -22.23
N LEU A 18 -71.16 5.33 -23.29
CA LEU A 18 -71.58 5.98 -24.50
C LEU A 18 -72.72 5.18 -25.20
N GLU A 19 -72.55 3.85 -25.35
CA GLU A 19 -73.55 2.99 -25.93
C GLU A 19 -74.84 3.05 -25.14
N THR A 20 -74.76 2.91 -23.81
CA THR A 20 -75.90 2.96 -22.95
C THR A 20 -76.63 4.29 -23.00
N GLN A 21 -75.91 5.40 -23.02
CA GLN A 21 -76.44 6.75 -23.09
C GLN A 21 -77.15 7.01 -24.44
N ASN A 22 -76.49 6.70 -25.56
CA ASN A 22 -77.04 6.89 -26.90
C ASN A 22 -78.26 6.00 -27.11
N LEU A 23 -78.23 4.75 -26.64
CA LEU A 23 -79.36 3.86 -26.73
C LEU A 23 -80.57 4.36 -25.90
N SER A 24 -80.36 4.86 -24.67
CA SER A 24 -81.35 5.47 -23.83
C SER A 24 -81.99 6.70 -24.46
N GLN A 25 -81.14 7.59 -25.00
CA GLN A 25 -81.58 8.79 -25.70
C GLN A 25 -82.42 8.43 -26.94
N PHE A 26 -81.98 7.44 -27.74
CA PHE A 26 -82.66 6.96 -28.91
C PHE A 26 -84.07 6.38 -28.52
N LYS A 27 -84.15 5.54 -27.47
CA LYS A 27 -85.37 5.02 -26.98
C LYS A 27 -86.37 6.13 -26.62
N SER A 28 -85.93 7.18 -25.96
CA SER A 28 -86.75 8.34 -25.59
C SER A 28 -87.21 9.13 -26.82
N GLN A 29 -86.34 9.26 -27.85
CA GLN A 29 -86.71 9.97 -29.09
C GLN A 29 -87.73 9.24 -29.97
N VAL A 30 -87.79 7.90 -29.89
CA VAL A 30 -88.62 7.05 -30.67
C VAL A 30 -89.98 6.83 -29.98
N GLN A 31 -90.08 7.10 -28.70
CA GLN A 31 -91.31 6.95 -27.91
C GLN A 31 -92.34 8.02 -28.36
N LEU A 32 -93.57 7.61 -28.58
CA LEU A 32 -94.60 8.57 -28.92
C LEU A 32 -94.92 9.48 -27.73
N GLN A 33 -95.25 10.69 -28.08
CA GLN A 33 -95.66 11.66 -27.08
C GLN A 33 -97.07 11.31 -26.57
N PRO A 34 -97.33 11.44 -25.24
CA PRO A 34 -98.64 11.03 -24.66
C PRO A 34 -99.88 11.62 -25.32
N TYR A 35 -99.79 12.82 -25.91
CA TYR A 35 -100.91 13.42 -26.61
C TYR A 35 -101.25 12.65 -27.89
N VAL A 36 -100.21 12.14 -28.64
CA VAL A 36 -100.40 11.34 -29.86
C VAL A 36 -101.06 9.97 -29.48
N GLU A 37 -100.61 9.34 -28.41
CA GLU A 37 -101.16 8.09 -27.91
C GLU A 37 -102.67 8.25 -27.53
N ASN A 38 -102.97 9.37 -26.85
CA ASN A 38 -104.34 9.69 -26.48
C ASN A 38 -105.23 9.98 -27.72
N GLU A 39 -104.72 10.68 -28.70
CA GLU A 39 -105.43 11.00 -29.94
C GLU A 39 -105.69 9.72 -30.75
N ILE A 40 -104.73 8.83 -30.90
CA ILE A 40 -104.89 7.52 -31.52
C ILE A 40 -105.93 6.69 -30.77
N SER A 41 -105.87 6.66 -29.46
CA SER A 41 -106.79 5.93 -28.60
C SER A 41 -108.28 6.41 -28.83
N ALA A 42 -108.47 7.72 -28.87
CA ALA A 42 -109.79 8.32 -29.12
C ALA A 42 -110.33 7.96 -30.49
N GLN A 43 -109.50 7.80 -31.52
CA GLN A 43 -109.94 7.38 -32.85
C GLN A 43 -110.30 5.88 -32.91
N LEU A 44 -109.63 5.03 -32.14
CA LEU A 44 -109.92 3.59 -32.06
C LEU A 44 -111.25 3.29 -31.47
N GLU A 45 -111.86 4.17 -30.65
CA GLU A 45 -113.18 4.02 -29.99
C GLU A 45 -114.35 4.46 -30.91
N ARG A 46 -114.04 5.14 -32.00
CA ARG A 46 -115.14 5.59 -32.89
C ARG A 46 -115.83 4.46 -33.65
N SER A 47 -117.11 4.54 -33.76
CA SER A 47 -117.94 3.51 -34.39
C SER A 47 -117.80 3.42 -35.93
N ASN A 48 -117.41 4.50 -36.57
CA ASN A 48 -117.14 4.52 -38.03
C ASN A 48 -115.69 4.11 -38.34
N THR A 49 -115.54 2.82 -38.54
CA THR A 49 -114.19 2.19 -38.71
C THR A 49 -113.39 2.73 -39.87
N LYS A 50 -113.97 3.07 -41.02
CA LYS A 50 -113.27 3.55 -42.18
C LYS A 50 -112.75 4.98 -41.99
N LYS A 51 -113.54 5.90 -41.49
CA LYS A 51 -113.11 7.26 -41.16
C LYS A 51 -112.12 7.31 -40.03
N ALA A 52 -112.20 6.43 -39.04
CA ALA A 52 -111.23 6.30 -37.96
C ALA A 52 -109.89 5.78 -38.45
N ASN A 53 -109.86 4.81 -39.37
CA ASN A 53 -108.62 4.32 -39.97
C ASN A 53 -107.93 5.40 -40.79
N ASP A 54 -108.66 6.22 -41.55
CA ASP A 54 -108.04 7.35 -42.33
C ASP A 54 -107.43 8.40 -41.39
N GLN A 55 -108.11 8.74 -40.30
CA GLN A 55 -107.61 9.69 -39.33
C GLN A 55 -106.41 9.10 -38.57
N ILE A 56 -106.40 7.83 -38.23
CA ILE A 56 -105.21 7.18 -37.66
C ILE A 56 -104.04 7.23 -38.65
N ALA A 57 -104.27 6.96 -39.91
CA ALA A 57 -103.24 7.05 -40.94
C ALA A 57 -102.62 8.48 -41.06
N ASP A 58 -103.51 9.53 -40.98
CA ASP A 58 -103.06 10.91 -40.96
C ASP A 58 -102.21 11.27 -39.73
N ILE A 59 -102.64 10.81 -38.52
CA ILE A 59 -101.88 11.04 -37.27
C ILE A 59 -100.53 10.40 -37.34
N ILE A 60 -100.47 9.12 -37.71
CA ILE A 60 -99.16 8.42 -37.76
C ILE A 60 -98.27 8.90 -38.96
N GLY A 61 -98.93 9.35 -40.03
CA GLY A 61 -98.21 9.95 -41.20
C GLY A 61 -97.51 11.29 -40.90
N ASN A 62 -98.07 12.04 -39.96
CA ASN A 62 -97.52 13.30 -39.49
C ASN A 62 -96.36 13.17 -38.47
N ILE A 63 -96.09 11.96 -38.02
CA ILE A 63 -94.97 11.70 -37.12
C ILE A 63 -93.66 11.77 -37.95
N ASN A 64 -93.07 12.93 -37.93
CA ASN A 64 -91.79 13.14 -38.64
C ASN A 64 -90.58 12.77 -37.77
N ASN A 65 -90.26 11.48 -37.75
CA ASN A 65 -89.11 10.96 -37.08
C ASN A 65 -88.30 10.04 -38.03
N GLN A 66 -87.19 10.50 -38.55
CA GLN A 66 -86.39 9.79 -39.55
C GLN A 66 -85.87 8.43 -39.10
N ASN A 67 -85.84 8.21 -37.81
CA ASN A 67 -85.38 6.92 -37.23
C ASN A 67 -86.52 5.90 -37.21
N ILE A 68 -87.78 6.33 -37.24
CA ILE A 68 -88.94 5.41 -37.21
C ILE A 68 -89.17 4.87 -38.61
N THR A 69 -89.01 3.58 -38.78
CA THR A 69 -89.17 2.90 -40.07
C THR A 69 -90.61 2.54 -40.27
N GLU A 70 -91.37 2.26 -39.19
CA GLU A 70 -92.70 1.81 -39.29
C GLU A 70 -93.45 2.05 -37.96
N ILE A 71 -94.72 2.55 -38.05
CA ILE A 71 -95.65 2.63 -36.97
C ILE A 71 -96.92 1.86 -37.40
N ARG A 72 -97.40 0.91 -36.60
CA ARG A 72 -98.67 0.25 -36.79
C ARG A 72 -99.56 0.49 -35.57
N VAL A 73 -100.75 0.85 -35.83
CA VAL A 73 -101.82 0.92 -34.79
C VAL A 73 -102.73 -0.28 -34.93
N ILE A 74 -102.90 -1.00 -33.87
CA ILE A 74 -103.65 -2.23 -33.81
C ILE A 74 -104.73 -2.08 -32.71
N ASP A 75 -105.96 -2.50 -32.98
CA ASP A 75 -107.03 -2.42 -31.97
C ASP A 75 -106.95 -3.57 -30.93
N ALA A 76 -107.76 -3.50 -29.87
CA ALA A 76 -107.77 -4.51 -28.82
C ALA A 76 -108.16 -5.91 -29.32
N LYS A 77 -108.74 -6.04 -30.52
CA LYS A 77 -109.10 -7.33 -31.18
C LYS A 77 -108.00 -7.89 -32.02
N GLY A 78 -106.85 -7.15 -32.09
CA GLY A 78 -105.67 -7.49 -32.88
C GLY A 78 -105.83 -7.17 -34.34
N VAL A 79 -106.73 -6.28 -34.76
CA VAL A 79 -106.91 -5.85 -36.14
C VAL A 79 -106.07 -4.58 -36.41
N ILE A 80 -105.23 -4.55 -37.46
CA ILE A 80 -104.43 -3.43 -37.86
C ILE A 80 -105.35 -2.34 -38.37
N ARG A 81 -105.34 -1.17 -37.71
CA ARG A 81 -106.18 -0.02 -38.02
C ARG A 81 -105.47 1.05 -38.85
N GLY A 82 -104.17 1.10 -38.77
CA GLY A 82 -103.36 2.01 -39.56
C GLY A 82 -101.85 1.59 -39.58
N THR A 83 -101.12 1.96 -40.62
CA THR A 83 -99.71 1.78 -40.74
C THR A 83 -99.04 3.04 -41.41
N SER A 84 -97.93 3.45 -40.94
CA SER A 84 -97.13 4.52 -41.56
C SER A 84 -96.37 4.03 -42.79
N ASN A 85 -96.21 2.74 -42.96
CA ASN A 85 -95.46 2.15 -44.09
C ASN A 85 -96.49 1.95 -45.28
N ASN A 86 -96.24 2.67 -46.35
CA ASN A 86 -97.09 2.56 -47.53
C ASN A 86 -97.09 1.17 -48.18
N ALA A 87 -96.00 0.40 -48.06
CA ALA A 87 -95.93 -0.99 -48.58
C ALA A 87 -96.86 -1.95 -47.82
N ASP A 88 -97.19 -1.65 -46.60
CA ASP A 88 -97.99 -2.51 -45.71
C ASP A 88 -99.48 -2.08 -45.58
N ARG A 89 -99.94 -1.10 -46.40
CA ARG A 89 -101.33 -0.62 -46.39
C ARG A 89 -102.35 -1.73 -46.66
N SER A 90 -101.96 -2.74 -47.38
CA SER A 90 -102.82 -3.93 -47.61
C SER A 90 -103.13 -4.78 -46.35
N MET A 91 -102.33 -4.55 -45.27
CA MET A 91 -102.54 -5.23 -43.98
C MET A 91 -103.61 -4.56 -43.11
N VAL A 92 -104.02 -3.32 -43.45
CA VAL A 92 -105.11 -2.62 -42.72
C VAL A 92 -106.42 -3.38 -42.85
N GLY A 93 -107.03 -3.71 -41.72
CA GLY A 93 -108.21 -4.54 -41.62
C GLY A 93 -107.95 -6.03 -41.41
N GLN A 94 -106.66 -6.45 -41.50
CA GLN A 94 -106.28 -7.82 -41.21
C GLN A 94 -105.84 -8.00 -39.74
N LYS A 95 -106.00 -9.22 -39.23
CA LYS A 95 -105.48 -9.52 -37.89
C LYS A 95 -103.98 -9.69 -37.88
N THR A 96 -103.32 -9.04 -36.89
CA THR A 96 -101.88 -9.18 -36.72
C THR A 96 -101.43 -10.59 -36.43
N THR A 97 -100.33 -11.03 -37.03
CA THR A 97 -99.66 -12.30 -36.76
C THR A 97 -98.53 -12.14 -35.76
N ASP A 98 -98.13 -10.87 -35.48
CA ASP A 98 -97.00 -10.57 -34.62
C ASP A 98 -97.25 -11.05 -33.17
N ARG A 99 -96.35 -11.90 -32.69
CA ARG A 99 -96.45 -12.52 -31.35
C ARG A 99 -96.34 -11.50 -30.23
N ASN A 100 -95.45 -10.55 -30.39
CA ASN A 100 -95.16 -9.51 -29.41
C ASN A 100 -96.35 -8.55 -29.25
N VAL A 101 -96.99 -8.21 -30.34
CA VAL A 101 -98.26 -7.44 -30.31
C VAL A 101 -99.39 -8.19 -29.60
N LYS A 102 -99.57 -9.47 -29.87
CA LYS A 102 -100.55 -10.31 -29.18
C LYS A 102 -100.26 -10.39 -27.68
N ASP A 103 -98.99 -10.51 -27.27
CA ASP A 103 -98.59 -10.57 -25.87
C ASP A 103 -98.94 -9.27 -25.13
N VAL A 104 -98.64 -8.10 -25.75
CA VAL A 104 -98.95 -6.79 -25.16
C VAL A 104 -100.45 -6.55 -25.08
N ILE A 105 -101.23 -7.00 -26.08
CA ILE A 105 -102.75 -6.95 -26.02
C ILE A 105 -103.28 -7.78 -24.84
N TYR A 106 -102.65 -8.92 -24.58
CA TYR A 106 -103.10 -9.81 -23.51
C TYR A 106 -102.64 -9.37 -22.13
N ASN A 107 -101.36 -8.98 -21.97
CA ASN A 107 -100.75 -8.69 -20.67
C ASN A 107 -100.75 -7.18 -20.32
N THR A 108 -101.13 -6.31 -21.24
CA THR A 108 -101.21 -4.83 -21.10
C THR A 108 -99.88 -4.21 -20.61
N ARG A 109 -98.74 -4.87 -20.89
CA ARG A 109 -97.40 -4.38 -20.57
C ARG A 109 -96.63 -4.00 -21.83
N SER A 110 -95.98 -2.84 -21.82
CA SER A 110 -95.14 -2.43 -22.93
C SER A 110 -94.01 -3.45 -23.19
N TYR A 111 -93.77 -3.72 -24.44
CA TYR A 111 -92.73 -4.60 -24.90
C TYR A 111 -91.69 -3.80 -25.68
N GLN A 112 -90.40 -3.99 -25.33
CA GLN A 112 -89.30 -3.37 -26.02
C GLN A 112 -88.18 -4.40 -26.29
N GLN A 113 -87.72 -4.50 -27.50
CA GLN A 113 -86.65 -5.41 -27.91
C GLN A 113 -85.80 -4.81 -29.04
N ILE A 114 -84.52 -5.13 -29.02
CA ILE A 114 -83.62 -4.89 -30.14
C ILE A 114 -83.62 -6.16 -30.99
N SER A 115 -84.08 -6.06 -32.22
CA SER A 115 -84.09 -7.16 -33.18
C SER A 115 -83.06 -6.90 -34.30
N TYR A 116 -82.34 -7.93 -34.63
CA TYR A 116 -81.32 -7.88 -35.73
C TYR A 116 -81.87 -8.58 -36.95
N ASN A 117 -82.03 -7.82 -38.02
CA ASN A 117 -82.44 -8.38 -39.30
C ASN A 117 -81.17 -8.82 -40.11
N LYS A 118 -81.01 -10.11 -40.24
CA LYS A 118 -79.87 -10.72 -40.96
C LYS A 118 -79.90 -10.42 -42.44
N THR A 119 -81.02 -10.17 -43.03
CA THR A 119 -81.16 -9.93 -44.49
C THR A 119 -80.56 -8.55 -44.86
N ASN A 120 -80.87 -7.55 -44.06
CA ASN A 120 -80.41 -6.15 -44.35
C ASN A 120 -79.31 -5.68 -43.45
N ASN A 121 -78.75 -6.56 -42.63
CA ASN A 121 -77.66 -6.25 -41.67
C ASN A 121 -77.96 -5.03 -40.79
N THR A 122 -79.26 -4.89 -40.39
CA THR A 122 -79.72 -3.69 -39.71
C THR A 122 -80.36 -4.05 -38.35
N ARG A 123 -80.05 -3.30 -37.34
CA ARG A 123 -80.63 -3.42 -36.02
C ARG A 123 -81.87 -2.51 -35.91
N TYR A 124 -82.95 -3.07 -35.46
CA TYR A 124 -84.18 -2.35 -35.21
C TYR A 124 -84.57 -2.38 -33.76
N PHE A 125 -84.96 -1.24 -33.26
CA PHE A 125 -85.68 -1.16 -31.98
C PHE A 125 -87.16 -1.36 -32.22
N ILE A 126 -87.71 -2.35 -31.62
CA ILE A 126 -89.14 -2.65 -31.66
C ILE A 126 -89.72 -2.26 -30.29
N SER A 127 -90.71 -1.37 -30.32
CA SER A 127 -91.46 -0.98 -29.13
C SER A 127 -92.94 -1.20 -29.41
N VAL A 128 -93.59 -1.92 -28.51
CA VAL A 128 -95.03 -2.16 -28.54
C VAL A 128 -95.63 -1.57 -27.26
N VAL A 129 -96.42 -0.51 -27.41
CA VAL A 129 -96.95 0.26 -26.29
C VAL A 129 -98.52 0.05 -26.22
N PRO A 130 -99.04 -0.36 -25.10
CA PRO A 130 -100.50 -0.48 -24.94
C PRO A 130 -101.16 0.92 -24.86
N LEU A 131 -102.24 1.13 -25.61
CA LEU A 131 -103.04 2.33 -25.53
C LEU A 131 -104.20 2.07 -24.54
N ILE A 132 -104.19 2.76 -23.42
CA ILE A 132 -105.12 2.60 -22.35
C ILE A 132 -105.94 3.89 -22.24
N ASN A 133 -107.24 3.78 -22.36
CA ASN A 133 -108.13 4.91 -22.09
C ASN A 133 -108.25 5.14 -20.59
N THR A 134 -107.79 6.23 -20.09
CA THR A 134 -107.85 6.64 -18.69
C THR A 134 -109.07 7.56 -18.38
N SER A 135 -109.88 7.87 -19.40
CA SER A 135 -111.00 8.82 -19.27
C SER A 135 -112.31 8.17 -18.66
N GLY A 136 -112.28 6.89 -18.33
CA GLY A 136 -113.36 6.15 -17.73
C GLY A 136 -113.05 5.48 -16.41
N ALA A 137 -114.05 4.95 -15.69
CA ALA A 137 -113.88 4.27 -14.41
C ALA A 137 -113.10 2.92 -14.46
N THR A 138 -112.80 2.46 -15.68
CA THR A 138 -112.02 1.22 -15.93
C THR A 138 -110.98 1.49 -16.97
N ASN A 139 -109.66 1.17 -16.64
CA ASN A 139 -108.56 1.22 -17.60
C ASN A 139 -108.78 0.15 -18.68
N ASN A 140 -109.48 0.50 -19.73
CA ASN A 140 -109.68 -0.42 -20.83
C ASN A 140 -108.63 -0.25 -21.93
N LEU A 141 -108.03 -1.39 -22.33
CA LEU A 141 -107.18 -1.43 -23.48
C LEU A 141 -107.91 -1.08 -24.76
N THR A 142 -107.59 0.01 -25.41
CA THR A 142 -108.21 0.43 -26.70
C THR A 142 -107.49 -0.15 -27.91
N GLY A 143 -106.14 -0.40 -27.73
CA GLY A 143 -105.27 -0.95 -28.77
C GLY A 143 -103.83 -0.95 -28.38
N VAL A 144 -102.92 -1.14 -29.33
CA VAL A 144 -101.47 -1.08 -29.14
C VAL A 144 -100.87 -0.32 -30.32
N VAL A 145 -99.79 0.39 -30.03
CA VAL A 145 -98.91 0.97 -31.07
C VAL A 145 -97.64 0.16 -31.19
N TYR A 146 -97.44 -0.40 -32.33
CA TYR A 146 -96.18 -1.02 -32.71
C TYR A 146 -95.26 0.00 -33.41
N ILE A 147 -94.07 0.19 -32.92
CA ILE A 147 -93.03 1.11 -33.50
C ILE A 147 -91.79 0.29 -33.82
N ARG A 148 -91.33 0.43 -35.02
CA ARG A 148 -90.06 -0.12 -35.47
C ARG A 148 -89.19 1.00 -35.89
N ALA A 149 -88.02 1.12 -35.26
CA ALA A 149 -87.06 2.18 -35.54
C ALA A 149 -85.69 1.60 -35.87
N ASN A 150 -84.95 2.29 -36.74
CA ASN A 150 -83.64 1.87 -37.19
C ASN A 150 -82.55 2.37 -36.22
N LEU A 151 -81.80 1.44 -35.62
CA LEU A 151 -80.76 1.71 -34.68
C LEU A 151 -79.40 1.89 -35.33
N GLU A 152 -79.26 1.72 -36.63
CA GLU A 152 -77.96 1.71 -37.31
C GLU A 152 -77.21 3.02 -37.14
N SER A 153 -77.88 4.16 -37.18
CA SER A 153 -77.31 5.48 -36.93
C SER A 153 -76.70 5.61 -35.54
N VAL A 154 -77.31 5.00 -34.53
CA VAL A 154 -76.80 5.00 -33.16
C VAL A 154 -75.51 4.21 -33.08
N TYR A 155 -75.50 3.00 -33.65
CA TYR A 155 -74.27 2.17 -33.65
C TYR A 155 -73.16 2.74 -34.50
N GLN A 156 -73.50 3.38 -35.64
CA GLN A 156 -72.48 4.10 -36.47
C GLN A 156 -71.86 5.24 -35.68
N ASN A 157 -72.66 6.04 -34.97
CA ASN A 157 -72.13 7.11 -34.13
C ASN A 157 -71.24 6.57 -32.99
N VAL A 158 -71.66 5.53 -32.31
CA VAL A 158 -70.84 4.88 -31.27
C VAL A 158 -69.54 4.34 -31.87
N ASN A 159 -69.62 3.69 -33.05
CA ASN A 159 -68.42 3.15 -33.71
C ASN A 159 -67.46 4.25 -34.18
N ASN A 160 -67.99 5.34 -34.73
CA ASN A 160 -67.16 6.49 -35.12
C ASN A 160 -66.43 7.14 -33.93
N ILE A 161 -67.16 7.33 -32.80
CA ILE A 161 -66.57 7.88 -31.59
C ILE A 161 -65.52 6.90 -31.01
N THR A 162 -65.82 5.58 -31.03
CA THR A 162 -64.90 4.53 -30.61
C THR A 162 -63.62 4.55 -31.47
N LEU A 163 -63.76 4.69 -32.77
CA LEU A 163 -62.60 4.81 -33.68
C LEU A 163 -61.73 6.02 -33.33
N ILE A 164 -62.34 7.20 -33.13
CA ILE A 164 -61.63 8.42 -32.71
C ILE A 164 -60.89 8.18 -31.39
N PHE A 165 -61.55 7.51 -30.42
CA PHE A 165 -60.93 7.18 -29.15
C PHE A 165 -59.73 6.26 -29.33
N VAL A 166 -59.82 5.20 -30.15
CA VAL A 166 -58.71 4.28 -30.42
C VAL A 166 -57.52 5.00 -31.07
N VAL A 167 -57.81 5.87 -32.05
CA VAL A 167 -56.74 6.66 -32.70
C VAL A 167 -56.06 7.59 -31.68
N ALA A 168 -56.85 8.30 -30.88
CA ALA A 168 -56.32 9.16 -29.83
C ALA A 168 -55.46 8.40 -28.79
N ALA A 169 -55.91 7.20 -28.41
CA ALA A 169 -55.20 6.30 -27.50
C ALA A 169 -53.84 5.86 -28.11
N LEU A 170 -53.80 5.50 -29.40
CA LEU A 170 -52.58 5.13 -30.07
C LEU A 170 -51.56 6.29 -30.11
N ILE A 171 -52.04 7.51 -30.41
CA ILE A 171 -51.19 8.71 -30.36
C ILE A 171 -50.65 8.94 -28.97
N ALA A 172 -51.47 8.85 -27.93
CA ALA A 172 -51.07 9.03 -26.55
C ALA A 172 -50.02 7.98 -26.09
N ILE A 173 -50.21 6.73 -26.51
CA ILE A 173 -49.23 5.65 -26.24
C ILE A 173 -47.89 5.94 -26.93
N THR A 174 -47.93 6.38 -28.19
CA THR A 174 -46.72 6.71 -28.97
C THR A 174 -45.95 7.86 -28.33
N ILE A 175 -46.64 8.93 -27.94
CA ILE A 175 -46.06 10.07 -27.23
C ILE A 175 -45.49 9.62 -25.88
N GLY A 176 -46.23 8.81 -25.13
CA GLY A 176 -45.77 8.28 -23.83
C GLY A 176 -44.52 7.41 -23.95
N LEU A 177 -44.44 6.55 -24.97
CA LEU A 177 -43.26 5.75 -25.26
C LEU A 177 -42.05 6.63 -25.61
N PHE A 178 -42.25 7.64 -26.45
CA PHE A 178 -41.20 8.59 -26.81
C PHE A 178 -40.67 9.34 -25.59
N LEU A 179 -41.57 9.88 -24.76
CA LEU A 179 -41.21 10.54 -23.51
C LEU A 179 -40.48 9.62 -22.54
N ALA A 180 -40.93 8.37 -22.44
CA ALA A 180 -40.25 7.37 -21.58
C ALA A 180 -38.79 7.12 -22.01
N VAL A 181 -38.56 7.04 -23.33
CA VAL A 181 -37.17 6.90 -23.86
C VAL A 181 -36.33 8.15 -23.58
N LEU A 182 -36.91 9.35 -23.74
CA LEU A 182 -36.22 10.59 -23.41
C LEU A 182 -35.83 10.67 -21.92
N ILE A 183 -36.77 10.35 -21.02
CA ILE A 183 -36.51 10.34 -19.58
C ILE A 183 -35.45 9.30 -19.21
N ALA A 184 -35.54 8.09 -19.80
CA ALA A 184 -34.54 7.04 -19.58
C ALA A 184 -33.14 7.48 -19.99
N ARG A 185 -33.00 8.18 -21.10
CA ARG A 185 -31.70 8.71 -21.56
C ARG A 185 -31.22 9.91 -20.75
N ALA A 186 -32.11 10.82 -20.40
CA ALA A 186 -31.75 12.07 -19.73
C ALA A 186 -31.52 11.91 -18.22
N ILE A 187 -32.19 10.99 -17.56
CA ILE A 187 -32.16 10.87 -16.09
C ILE A 187 -31.63 9.51 -15.65
N THR A 188 -32.24 8.43 -16.13
CA THR A 188 -31.96 7.08 -15.58
C THR A 188 -30.55 6.60 -15.93
N ARG A 189 -30.11 6.86 -17.17
CA ARG A 189 -28.79 6.42 -17.63
C ARG A 189 -27.64 7.13 -16.89
N PRO A 190 -27.60 8.46 -16.75
CA PRO A 190 -26.56 9.14 -15.98
C PRO A 190 -26.48 8.68 -14.52
N ILE A 191 -27.64 8.50 -13.89
CA ILE A 191 -27.69 8.03 -12.49
C ILE A 191 -27.10 6.62 -12.36
N GLU A 192 -27.43 5.72 -13.28
CA GLU A 192 -26.89 4.36 -13.27
C GLU A 192 -25.37 4.34 -13.52
N GLU A 193 -24.88 5.17 -14.43
CA GLU A 193 -23.44 5.33 -14.67
C GLU A 193 -22.72 5.86 -13.41
N MET A 194 -23.27 6.88 -12.75
CA MET A 194 -22.73 7.39 -11.48
C MET A 194 -22.75 6.34 -10.37
N ARG A 195 -23.84 5.58 -10.26
CA ARG A 195 -23.95 4.49 -9.29
C ARG A 195 -22.88 3.41 -9.50
N GLN A 196 -22.68 2.98 -10.74
CA GLN A 196 -21.67 1.99 -11.09
C GLN A 196 -20.28 2.52 -10.80
N ARG A 197 -20.01 3.78 -11.15
CA ARG A 197 -18.72 4.42 -10.88
C ARG A 197 -18.42 4.53 -9.39
N THR A 198 -19.38 4.97 -8.60
CA THR A 198 -19.21 5.04 -7.13
C THR A 198 -18.91 3.67 -6.52
N MET A 199 -19.54 2.60 -7.04
CA MET A 199 -19.23 1.23 -6.61
C MET A 199 -17.83 0.75 -7.03
N GLN A 200 -17.33 1.19 -8.18
CA GLN A 200 -15.95 0.91 -8.61
C GLN A 200 -14.94 1.61 -7.69
N ILE A 201 -15.16 2.90 -7.40
CA ILE A 201 -14.35 3.68 -6.44
C ILE A 201 -14.30 2.98 -5.08
N ALA A 202 -15.44 2.52 -4.57
CA ALA A 202 -15.52 1.78 -3.30
C ALA A 202 -14.76 0.44 -3.30
N ARG A 203 -14.48 -0.14 -4.47
CA ARG A 203 -13.68 -1.36 -4.65
C ARG A 203 -12.20 -1.09 -4.94
N GLY A 204 -11.80 0.18 -4.97
CA GLY A 204 -10.42 0.58 -5.25
C GLY A 204 -10.09 0.77 -6.73
N ASP A 205 -11.09 0.77 -7.62
CA ASP A 205 -10.88 1.11 -9.02
C ASP A 205 -11.20 2.58 -9.25
N TYR A 206 -10.16 3.40 -9.33
CA TYR A 206 -10.25 4.84 -9.53
C TYR A 206 -10.12 5.23 -11.01
N SER A 207 -9.81 4.29 -11.91
CA SER A 207 -9.60 4.52 -13.33
C SER A 207 -10.90 4.80 -14.07
N GLY A 208 -11.05 5.94 -14.75
CA GLY A 208 -12.21 6.31 -15.55
C GLY A 208 -13.02 7.45 -14.93
N GLN A 209 -13.92 8.01 -15.73
CA GLN A 209 -14.75 9.16 -15.39
C GLN A 209 -16.20 8.92 -15.77
N VAL A 210 -17.12 9.48 -15.00
CA VAL A 210 -18.54 9.60 -15.38
C VAL A 210 -18.66 10.66 -16.44
N GLN A 211 -19.40 10.37 -17.51
CA GLN A 211 -19.66 11.35 -18.56
C GLN A 211 -20.61 12.45 -18.06
N ILE A 212 -20.25 13.71 -18.26
CA ILE A 212 -21.08 14.87 -17.93
C ILE A 212 -21.97 15.14 -19.14
N TYR A 213 -23.28 14.93 -18.99
CA TYR A 213 -24.25 15.06 -20.08
C TYR A 213 -24.87 16.46 -20.20
N GLY A 214 -24.75 17.31 -19.18
CA GLY A 214 -25.31 18.66 -19.16
C GLY A 214 -24.78 19.50 -18.00
N ASP A 215 -25.19 20.77 -17.97
CA ASP A 215 -24.81 21.70 -16.89
C ASP A 215 -25.87 21.80 -15.78
N ASP A 216 -26.77 20.82 -15.71
CA ASP A 216 -27.79 20.70 -14.69
C ASP A 216 -27.27 20.05 -13.38
N GLU A 217 -28.18 19.77 -12.44
CA GLU A 217 -27.86 19.15 -11.16
C GLU A 217 -27.21 17.76 -11.31
N LEU A 218 -27.57 17.02 -12.40
CA LEU A 218 -26.97 15.72 -12.69
C LEU A 218 -25.55 15.86 -13.22
N GLY A 219 -25.31 16.89 -14.06
CA GLY A 219 -23.96 17.22 -14.53
C GLY A 219 -23.04 17.65 -13.39
N GLN A 220 -23.54 18.48 -12.47
CA GLN A 220 -22.79 18.88 -11.27
C GLN A 220 -22.48 17.67 -10.36
N LEU A 221 -23.44 16.76 -10.21
CA LEU A 221 -23.23 15.54 -9.43
C LEU A 221 -22.20 14.62 -10.10
N ALA A 222 -22.23 14.47 -11.42
CA ALA A 222 -21.23 13.71 -12.17
C ALA A 222 -19.82 14.30 -11.99
N ALA A 223 -19.70 15.64 -12.07
CA ALA A 223 -18.45 16.34 -11.80
C ALA A 223 -17.95 16.11 -10.37
N ALA A 224 -18.84 16.17 -9.37
CA ALA A 224 -18.49 15.92 -7.97
C ALA A 224 -18.03 14.47 -7.73
N VAL A 225 -18.65 13.47 -8.39
CA VAL A 225 -18.20 12.07 -8.34
C VAL A 225 -16.82 11.90 -8.95
N ASN A 226 -16.53 12.60 -10.06
CA ASN A 226 -15.21 12.57 -10.68
C ASN A 226 -14.14 13.22 -9.77
N ASP A 227 -14.44 14.37 -9.17
CA ASP A 227 -13.53 15.05 -8.21
C ASP A 227 -13.27 14.18 -6.97
N LEU A 228 -14.32 13.53 -6.46
CA LEU A 228 -14.17 12.56 -5.37
C LEU A 228 -13.23 11.40 -5.74
N SER A 229 -13.37 10.86 -6.97
CA SER A 229 -12.50 9.77 -7.46
C SER A 229 -11.03 10.18 -7.41
N VAL A 230 -10.72 11.36 -7.95
CA VAL A 230 -9.34 11.91 -7.97
C VAL A 230 -8.80 12.11 -6.56
N ARG A 231 -9.59 12.74 -5.67
CA ARG A 231 -9.14 12.98 -4.28
C ARG A 231 -8.90 11.72 -3.49
N VAL A 232 -9.73 10.67 -3.70
CA VAL A 232 -9.54 9.38 -3.02
C VAL A 232 -8.29 8.69 -3.57
N GLU A 233 -8.08 8.72 -4.89
CA GLU A 233 -6.87 8.19 -5.54
C GLU A 233 -5.60 8.87 -5.00
N GLU A 234 -5.54 10.21 -5.01
CA GLU A 234 -4.43 10.99 -4.46
C GLU A 234 -4.16 10.67 -2.98
N SER A 235 -5.22 10.57 -2.18
CA SER A 235 -5.10 10.22 -0.75
C SER A 235 -4.56 8.81 -0.54
N GLN A 236 -5.00 7.87 -1.36
CA GLN A 236 -4.53 6.47 -1.30
C GLN A 236 -3.07 6.37 -1.74
N GLU A 237 -2.71 7.01 -2.86
CA GLU A 237 -1.32 7.06 -3.34
C GLU A 237 -0.38 7.71 -2.30
N LEU A 238 -0.83 8.81 -1.67
CA LEU A 238 -0.05 9.45 -0.60
C LEU A 238 0.17 8.50 0.58
N THR A 239 -0.88 7.81 1.02
CA THR A 239 -0.80 6.85 2.13
C THR A 239 0.13 5.68 1.80
N GLU A 240 0.02 5.13 0.59
CA GLU A 240 0.92 4.06 0.14
C GLU A 240 2.36 4.53 -0.07
N SER A 241 2.53 5.75 -0.55
CA SER A 241 3.86 6.37 -0.70
C SER A 241 4.52 6.59 0.66
N GLU A 242 3.78 7.12 1.63
CA GLU A 242 4.29 7.28 3.00
C GLU A 242 4.65 5.95 3.64
N ARG A 243 3.79 4.93 3.49
CA ARG A 243 4.09 3.59 3.98
C ARG A 243 5.36 3.02 3.34
N ARG A 244 5.48 3.09 2.00
CA ARG A 244 6.70 2.62 1.29
C ARG A 244 7.95 3.40 1.73
N ARG A 245 7.80 4.70 1.99
CA ARG A 245 8.88 5.53 2.50
C ARG A 245 9.33 5.08 3.89
N LEU A 246 8.39 4.81 4.79
CA LEU A 246 8.69 4.29 6.13
C LEU A 246 9.34 2.91 6.07
N ASP A 247 8.79 2.00 5.26
CA ASP A 247 9.36 0.67 5.06
C ASP A 247 10.80 0.74 4.51
N SER A 248 11.03 1.65 3.54
CA SER A 248 12.38 1.88 3.00
C SER A 248 13.33 2.45 4.05
N VAL A 249 12.89 3.44 4.85
CA VAL A 249 13.74 4.01 5.91
C VAL A 249 14.13 2.93 6.91
N LEU A 250 13.16 2.12 7.37
CA LEU A 250 13.42 1.02 8.30
C LEU A 250 14.33 -0.07 7.71
N GLY A 251 14.21 -0.35 6.40
CA GLY A 251 15.02 -1.37 5.71
C GLY A 251 16.47 -0.93 5.45
N TYR A 252 16.72 0.37 5.23
CA TYR A 252 18.08 0.89 5.00
C TYR A 252 18.77 1.43 6.26
N MET A 253 18.13 1.36 7.42
CA MET A 253 18.78 1.72 8.69
C MET A 253 19.86 0.71 9.03
N THR A 254 21.01 1.22 9.45
CA THR A 254 22.13 0.40 9.98
C THR A 254 21.89 -0.06 11.41
N ASP A 255 20.88 0.51 12.06
CA ASP A 255 20.46 0.15 13.42
C ASP A 255 19.30 -0.85 13.37
N GLY A 256 19.32 -1.80 14.29
CA GLY A 256 18.19 -2.70 14.52
C GLY A 256 17.04 -1.95 15.20
N VAL A 257 15.81 -2.12 14.71
CA VAL A 257 14.62 -1.49 15.30
C VAL A 257 13.60 -2.55 15.65
N LEU A 258 13.15 -2.52 16.91
CA LEU A 258 12.08 -3.36 17.43
C LEU A 258 10.99 -2.45 18.00
N ALA A 259 9.72 -2.66 17.62
CA ALA A 259 8.61 -1.97 18.26
C ALA A 259 7.68 -2.98 18.94
N THR A 260 7.11 -2.60 20.08
CA THR A 260 6.26 -3.48 20.87
C THR A 260 4.87 -2.90 21.08
N ASP A 261 3.95 -3.78 21.47
CA ASP A 261 2.69 -3.40 22.09
C ASP A 261 2.90 -3.00 23.57
N ARG A 262 1.82 -2.60 24.22
CA ARG A 262 1.81 -2.24 25.66
C ARG A 262 2.22 -3.34 26.61
N ARG A 263 2.21 -4.59 26.16
CA ARG A 263 2.59 -5.76 26.95
C ARG A 263 4.04 -6.16 26.72
N GLY A 264 4.78 -5.36 25.94
CA GLY A 264 6.17 -5.66 25.56
C GLY A 264 6.29 -6.77 24.51
N ARG A 265 5.20 -7.10 23.77
CA ARG A 265 5.26 -8.05 22.67
C ARG A 265 5.67 -7.34 21.41
N ILE A 266 6.68 -7.85 20.72
CA ILE A 266 7.22 -7.26 19.50
C ILE A 266 6.18 -7.34 18.39
N THR A 267 5.92 -6.20 17.75
CA THR A 267 4.96 -6.04 16.65
C THR A 267 5.63 -5.68 15.34
N ILE A 268 6.78 -5.00 15.39
CA ILE A 268 7.56 -4.58 14.24
C ILE A 268 9.02 -4.91 14.52
N VAL A 269 9.72 -5.41 13.51
CA VAL A 269 11.16 -5.65 13.50
C VAL A 269 11.67 -5.30 12.10
N ASN A 270 12.81 -4.61 12.01
CA ASN A 270 13.48 -4.37 10.72
C ASN A 270 14.51 -5.46 10.42
N GLU A 271 15.00 -5.49 9.18
CA GLU A 271 15.97 -6.47 8.70
C GLU A 271 17.27 -6.47 9.53
N MET A 272 17.78 -5.28 9.89
CA MET A 272 18.99 -5.15 10.69
C MET A 272 18.86 -5.75 12.10
N ALA A 273 17.68 -5.66 12.71
CA ALA A 273 17.45 -6.29 14.02
C ALA A 273 17.39 -7.83 13.92
N THR A 274 16.89 -8.38 12.80
CA THR A 274 16.92 -9.83 12.55
C THR A 274 18.35 -10.32 12.39
N ASP A 275 19.18 -9.56 11.65
CA ASP A 275 20.59 -9.87 11.43
C ASP A 275 21.40 -9.82 12.73
N PHE A 276 21.21 -8.79 13.55
CA PHE A 276 21.92 -8.66 14.83
C PHE A 276 21.56 -9.77 15.81
N LEU A 277 20.32 -10.23 15.80
CA LEU A 277 19.83 -11.24 16.74
C LEU A 277 19.99 -12.67 16.20
N ASP A 278 20.37 -12.83 14.94
CA ASP A 278 20.44 -14.12 14.23
C ASP A 278 19.14 -14.93 14.36
N LEU A 279 17.99 -14.22 14.21
CA LEU A 279 16.65 -14.79 14.34
C LEU A 279 15.77 -14.36 13.18
N GLU A 280 14.95 -15.26 12.68
CA GLU A 280 13.97 -14.90 11.65
C GLU A 280 12.78 -14.12 12.22
N ASN A 281 12.13 -13.31 11.38
CA ASN A 281 10.99 -12.47 11.74
C ASN A 281 9.89 -13.22 12.51
N ASP A 282 9.54 -14.44 12.04
CA ASP A 282 8.52 -15.29 12.65
C ASP A 282 8.91 -15.77 14.07
N GLN A 283 10.20 -15.76 14.37
CA GLN A 283 10.72 -16.13 15.70
C GLN A 283 10.72 -14.94 16.66
N ILE A 284 10.69 -13.72 16.17
CA ILE A 284 10.76 -12.47 16.95
C ILE A 284 9.37 -11.90 17.19
N VAL A 285 8.55 -11.76 16.16
CA VAL A 285 7.24 -11.11 16.24
C VAL A 285 6.29 -11.90 17.17
N GLY A 286 5.61 -11.17 18.05
CA GLY A 286 4.69 -11.71 19.05
C GLY A 286 5.34 -12.20 20.34
N LYS A 287 6.68 -12.31 20.40
CA LYS A 287 7.40 -12.65 21.64
C LYS A 287 7.68 -11.41 22.49
N SER A 288 8.05 -11.62 23.73
CA SER A 288 8.42 -10.55 24.66
C SER A 288 9.79 -9.99 24.29
N ILE A 289 9.93 -8.67 24.25
CA ILE A 289 11.21 -8.00 24.01
C ILE A 289 12.26 -8.38 25.06
N LEU A 290 11.85 -8.59 26.32
CA LEU A 290 12.74 -9.02 27.40
C LEU A 290 13.30 -10.42 27.17
N ASP A 291 12.54 -11.30 26.48
CA ASP A 291 13.01 -12.65 26.15
C ASP A 291 13.99 -12.64 24.98
N ILE A 292 13.66 -11.85 23.96
CA ILE A 292 14.47 -11.76 22.74
C ILE A 292 15.83 -11.09 23.03
N LEU A 293 15.85 -10.09 23.90
CA LEU A 293 17.08 -9.38 24.28
C LEU A 293 17.78 -9.98 25.53
N ASP A 294 17.28 -11.09 26.06
CA ASP A 294 17.78 -11.75 27.27
C ASP A 294 17.89 -10.82 28.50
N LEU A 295 16.94 -9.90 28.65
CA LEU A 295 16.93 -8.89 29.71
C LEU A 295 16.09 -9.28 30.95
N ARG A 296 15.44 -10.47 30.97
CA ARG A 296 14.55 -10.87 32.09
C ARG A 296 15.24 -10.97 33.46
N GLY A 297 16.53 -11.15 33.44
CA GLY A 297 17.30 -11.25 34.69
C GLY A 297 17.74 -9.92 35.29
N SER A 298 17.78 -8.87 34.50
CA SER A 298 18.34 -7.54 34.84
C SER A 298 17.28 -6.44 34.93
N VAL A 299 16.29 -6.44 34.05
CA VAL A 299 15.33 -5.34 33.88
C VAL A 299 13.90 -5.86 33.75
N THR A 300 12.92 -5.13 34.28
CA THR A 300 11.50 -5.41 34.08
C THR A 300 10.91 -4.49 33.01
N LEU A 301 9.82 -4.90 32.38
CA LEU A 301 9.11 -4.06 31.40
C LEU A 301 8.68 -2.71 32.02
N ARG A 302 8.40 -2.70 33.32
CA ARG A 302 8.04 -1.48 34.04
C ARG A 302 9.21 -0.52 34.15
N ASP A 303 10.41 -1.03 34.40
CA ASP A 303 11.64 -0.22 34.48
C ASP A 303 11.94 0.44 33.13
N LEU A 304 11.79 -0.31 32.02
CA LEU A 304 11.96 0.23 30.67
C LEU A 304 10.91 1.29 30.33
N LEU A 305 9.69 1.21 30.87
CA LEU A 305 8.64 2.20 30.67
C LEU A 305 8.84 3.46 31.52
N GLU A 306 9.46 3.33 32.70
CA GLU A 306 9.64 4.44 33.66
C GLU A 306 10.97 5.19 33.43
N ASN A 307 12.08 4.47 33.21
CA ASN A 307 13.44 5.05 33.20
C ASN A 307 14.05 5.16 31.81
N GLN A 308 13.67 4.27 30.88
CA GLN A 308 14.22 4.22 29.51
C GLN A 308 15.76 4.20 29.47
N ASP A 309 16.40 3.67 30.51
CA ASP A 309 17.84 3.56 30.54
C ASP A 309 18.35 2.63 29.43
N PRO A 310 19.44 3.02 28.74
CA PRO A 310 19.99 2.16 27.70
C PRO A 310 20.69 0.94 28.31
N GLU A 311 20.56 -0.21 27.66
CA GLU A 311 21.18 -1.47 28.05
C GLU A 311 22.26 -1.87 27.05
N VAL A 312 23.32 -2.50 27.53
CA VAL A 312 24.41 -3.03 26.68
C VAL A 312 24.23 -4.54 26.61
N LEU A 313 24.08 -5.03 25.39
CA LEU A 313 23.91 -6.46 25.09
C LEU A 313 25.22 -6.98 24.49
N ASP A 314 25.84 -7.94 25.13
CA ASP A 314 27.02 -8.65 24.59
C ASP A 314 26.52 -9.95 23.93
N LEU A 315 26.46 -9.94 22.61
CA LEU A 315 26.05 -11.07 21.76
C LEU A 315 27.25 -11.72 21.08
N SER A 316 28.46 -11.48 21.60
CA SER A 316 29.70 -12.02 21.04
C SER A 316 29.69 -13.55 21.08
N THR A 317 30.15 -14.16 19.98
CA THR A 317 30.36 -15.61 19.84
C THR A 317 31.84 -15.90 19.64
N ASP A 318 32.23 -17.18 19.58
CA ASP A 318 33.61 -17.57 19.31
C ASP A 318 34.13 -17.13 17.94
N GLU A 319 33.21 -16.83 17.00
CA GLU A 319 33.54 -16.44 15.62
C GLU A 319 33.42 -14.92 15.37
N GLN A 320 32.56 -14.22 16.10
CA GLN A 320 32.28 -12.80 15.89
C GLN A 320 32.01 -12.06 17.20
N ASP A 321 32.70 -10.94 17.40
CA ASP A 321 32.39 -10.00 18.48
C ASP A 321 31.22 -9.11 18.04
N LEU A 322 30.15 -9.07 18.84
CA LEU A 322 29.01 -8.18 18.62
C LEU A 322 28.49 -7.61 19.94
N ILE A 323 28.66 -6.31 20.11
CA ILE A 323 28.18 -5.59 21.30
C ILE A 323 27.16 -4.55 20.83
N LEU A 324 25.90 -4.71 21.25
CA LEU A 324 24.82 -3.81 20.90
C LEU A 324 24.46 -2.90 22.07
N HIS A 325 24.15 -1.67 21.75
CA HIS A 325 23.58 -0.68 22.67
C HIS A 325 22.07 -0.56 22.39
N ALA A 326 21.25 -1.07 23.30
CA ALA A 326 19.80 -1.03 23.20
C ALA A 326 19.27 0.24 23.87
N SER A 327 18.68 1.14 23.08
CA SER A 327 18.03 2.37 23.53
C SER A 327 16.53 2.23 23.44
N PHE A 328 15.78 2.69 24.46
CA PHE A 328 14.34 2.53 24.56
C PHE A 328 13.62 3.88 24.49
N ALA A 329 12.50 3.94 23.77
CA ALA A 329 11.64 5.11 23.69
C ALA A 329 10.16 4.70 23.70
N LEU A 330 9.29 5.55 24.29
CA LEU A 330 7.86 5.27 24.38
C LEU A 330 7.12 5.68 23.10
N ILE A 331 6.21 4.82 22.64
CA ILE A 331 5.24 5.16 21.60
C ILE A 331 4.00 5.72 22.29
N GLN A 332 3.76 7.03 22.15
CA GLN A 332 2.60 7.70 22.74
C GLN A 332 1.64 8.20 21.66
N ARG A 333 0.34 8.10 21.91
CA ARG A 333 -0.70 8.75 21.11
C ARG A 333 -0.82 10.22 21.49
N GLU A 334 -1.45 11.03 20.65
CA GLU A 334 -1.74 12.44 20.95
C GLU A 334 -2.47 12.66 22.29
N SER A 335 -3.21 11.66 22.74
CA SER A 335 -3.88 11.64 24.05
C SER A 335 -2.93 11.43 25.25
N GLY A 336 -1.61 11.27 25.02
CA GLY A 336 -0.63 10.94 26.07
C GLY A 336 -0.63 9.46 26.48
N PHE A 337 -1.46 8.64 25.85
CA PHE A 337 -1.58 7.23 26.20
C PHE A 337 -0.45 6.41 25.56
N ILE A 338 0.30 5.67 26.39
CA ILE A 338 1.39 4.80 25.93
C ILE A 338 0.80 3.61 25.16
N SER A 339 1.15 3.49 23.88
CA SER A 339 0.73 2.38 23.02
C SER A 339 1.76 1.26 22.88
N GLY A 340 3.02 1.53 23.20
CA GLY A 340 4.10 0.55 23.12
C GLY A 340 5.45 1.18 23.42
N LEU A 341 6.50 0.44 23.08
CA LEU A 341 7.91 0.80 23.24
C LEU A 341 8.63 0.57 21.91
N VAL A 342 9.54 1.47 21.55
CA VAL A 342 10.53 1.26 20.50
C VAL A 342 11.86 0.98 21.16
N CYS A 343 12.56 -0.04 20.69
CA CYS A 343 13.95 -0.33 21.02
C CYS A 343 14.79 -0.14 19.75
N VAL A 344 15.89 0.60 19.86
CA VAL A 344 16.89 0.75 18.82
C VAL A 344 18.16 0.06 19.28
N LEU A 345 18.65 -0.86 18.46
CA LEU A 345 19.87 -1.62 18.66
C LEU A 345 20.98 -1.01 17.79
N HIS A 346 21.97 -0.43 18.43
CA HIS A 346 23.11 0.17 17.75
C HIS A 346 24.37 -0.66 17.98
N ASP A 347 25.09 -1.02 16.91
CA ASP A 347 26.34 -1.74 17.02
C ASP A 347 27.45 -0.80 17.52
N VAL A 348 27.95 -1.07 18.71
CA VAL A 348 29.03 -0.32 19.37
C VAL A 348 30.31 -1.14 19.51
N THR A 349 30.42 -2.23 18.79
CA THR A 349 31.53 -3.19 18.90
C THR A 349 32.88 -2.52 18.67
N GLU A 350 33.02 -1.78 17.56
CA GLU A 350 34.26 -1.04 17.27
C GLU A 350 34.54 0.02 18.34
N GLN A 351 33.52 0.77 18.75
CA GLN A 351 33.66 1.82 19.76
C GLN A 351 34.12 1.25 21.10
N GLN A 352 33.53 0.13 21.53
CA GLN A 352 33.90 -0.56 22.76
C GLN A 352 35.32 -1.13 22.69
N LYS A 353 35.73 -1.68 21.54
CA LYS A 353 37.12 -2.15 21.33
C LYS A 353 38.11 -0.98 21.44
N ILE A 354 37.83 0.14 20.80
CA ILE A 354 38.67 1.34 20.89
C ILE A 354 38.75 1.84 22.35
N ASP A 355 37.65 1.89 23.07
CA ASP A 355 37.64 2.33 24.46
C ASP A 355 38.38 1.34 25.39
N GLN A 356 38.24 0.04 25.18
CA GLN A 356 38.99 -0.98 25.92
C GLN A 356 40.50 -0.88 25.62
N ASP A 357 40.88 -0.74 24.36
CA ASP A 357 42.27 -0.58 23.97
C ASP A 357 42.89 0.71 24.55
N ARG A 358 42.11 1.80 24.56
CA ARG A 358 42.52 3.05 25.23
C ARG A 358 42.71 2.86 26.74
N LYS A 359 41.79 2.20 27.44
CA LYS A 359 41.92 1.91 28.88
C LYS A 359 43.11 1.01 29.16
N ARG A 360 43.31 -0.05 28.35
CA ARG A 360 44.45 -0.97 28.44
C ARG A 360 45.77 -0.20 28.17
N PHE A 361 45.81 0.66 27.18
CA PHE A 361 46.97 1.50 26.87
C PHE A 361 47.36 2.39 28.06
N VAL A 362 46.42 3.17 28.64
CA VAL A 362 46.68 4.04 29.79
C VAL A 362 47.17 3.23 31.00
N SER A 363 46.56 2.07 31.26
CA SER A 363 46.99 1.18 32.32
C SER A 363 48.43 0.68 32.12
N ASN A 364 48.73 0.21 30.90
CA ASN A 364 50.08 -0.29 30.54
C ASN A 364 51.15 0.78 30.64
N VAL A 365 50.89 2.01 30.12
CA VAL A 365 51.78 3.16 30.27
C VAL A 365 52.10 3.43 31.75
N SER A 366 51.05 3.48 32.60
CA SER A 366 51.20 3.73 34.03
C SER A 366 52.07 2.66 34.73
N HIS A 367 51.86 1.41 34.36
CA HIS A 367 52.64 0.30 34.91
C HIS A 367 54.10 0.29 34.45
N GLU A 368 54.35 0.51 33.14
CA GLU A 368 55.69 0.49 32.54
C GLU A 368 56.53 1.71 32.96
N LEU A 369 55.92 2.85 33.33
CA LEU A 369 56.61 4.03 33.88
C LEU A 369 56.85 3.88 35.39
N ARG A 370 55.95 3.25 36.17
CA ARG A 370 56.07 3.09 37.63
C ARG A 370 57.26 2.20 38.00
N THR A 371 57.45 1.10 37.25
CA THR A 371 58.51 0.11 37.58
C THR A 371 59.90 0.71 37.57
N PRO A 372 60.39 1.36 36.48
CA PRO A 372 61.72 1.98 36.47
C PRO A 372 61.84 3.13 37.47
N LEU A 373 60.78 3.92 37.66
CA LEU A 373 60.76 5.00 38.66
C LEU A 373 60.95 4.45 40.07
N THR A 374 60.27 3.35 40.44
CA THR A 374 60.43 2.70 41.75
C THR A 374 61.83 2.12 41.90
N SER A 375 62.39 1.52 40.83
CA SER A 375 63.76 0.99 40.82
C SER A 375 64.78 2.10 41.06
N MET A 376 64.72 3.20 40.26
CA MET A 376 65.58 4.36 40.42
C MET A 376 65.50 4.93 41.83
N LYS A 377 64.27 5.11 42.37
CA LYS A 377 64.04 5.62 43.71
C LYS A 377 64.73 4.73 44.76
N SER A 378 64.59 3.38 44.66
CA SER A 378 65.22 2.45 45.62
C SER A 378 66.77 2.51 45.57
N TYR A 379 67.37 2.62 44.39
CA TYR A 379 68.82 2.76 44.26
C TYR A 379 69.32 4.11 44.77
N ILE A 380 68.60 5.19 44.54
CA ILE A 380 68.92 6.50 45.07
C ILE A 380 68.79 6.53 46.60
N GLU A 381 67.70 5.96 47.15
CA GLU A 381 67.51 5.85 48.60
C GLU A 381 68.65 5.04 49.24
N ALA A 382 69.03 3.89 48.66
CA ALA A 382 70.18 3.13 49.13
C ALA A 382 71.49 3.90 49.10
N LEU A 383 71.71 4.70 48.04
CA LEU A 383 72.91 5.60 47.96
C LEU A 383 72.82 6.65 49.07
N VAL A 384 71.69 7.27 49.35
CA VAL A 384 71.52 8.30 50.38
C VAL A 384 71.76 7.69 51.77
N ASP A 385 71.29 6.43 51.97
CA ASP A 385 71.45 5.69 53.25
C ASP A 385 72.84 5.20 53.51
N GLY A 386 73.81 5.52 52.62
CA GLY A 386 75.23 5.31 52.87
C GLY A 386 75.96 4.38 51.90
N ALA A 387 75.24 3.72 50.96
CA ALA A 387 75.87 2.88 49.93
C ALA A 387 76.83 3.65 49.00
N TRP A 388 76.71 4.98 48.98
CA TRP A 388 77.66 5.85 48.20
C TRP A 388 79.13 5.75 48.70
N LYS A 389 79.31 5.26 49.96
CA LYS A 389 80.62 5.07 50.54
C LYS A 389 81.32 3.81 50.05
N ASP A 390 80.66 2.88 49.46
CA ASP A 390 81.22 1.63 48.95
C ASP A 390 81.64 1.80 47.50
N PRO A 391 82.94 1.70 47.20
CA PRO A 391 83.49 1.90 45.85
C PRO A 391 83.00 0.87 44.83
N ASN A 392 82.54 -0.29 45.27
CA ASN A 392 82.08 -1.37 44.40
C ASN A 392 80.58 -1.27 44.15
N VAL A 393 79.81 -0.70 45.07
CA VAL A 393 78.34 -0.62 44.99
C VAL A 393 77.88 0.67 44.35
N ALA A 394 78.45 1.80 44.74
CA ALA A 394 78.01 3.11 44.28
C ALA A 394 78.02 3.26 42.75
N PRO A 395 79.10 2.84 42.02
CA PRO A 395 79.13 2.95 40.53
C PRO A 395 78.04 2.11 39.88
N ASN A 396 77.75 0.90 40.44
CA ASN A 396 76.75 0.03 39.89
C ASN A 396 75.35 0.63 40.07
N PHE A 397 75.01 1.20 41.26
CA PHE A 397 73.74 1.85 41.51
C PHE A 397 73.53 3.09 40.65
N LEU A 398 74.59 3.90 40.47
CA LEU A 398 74.52 5.04 39.56
C LEU A 398 74.33 4.59 38.12
N LYS A 399 75.03 3.55 37.67
CA LYS A 399 74.89 2.98 36.33
C LYS A 399 73.49 2.50 36.07
N VAL A 400 72.85 1.72 37.00
CA VAL A 400 71.48 1.23 36.89
C VAL A 400 70.51 2.39 36.88
N THR A 401 70.72 3.42 37.72
CA THR A 401 69.87 4.63 37.71
C THR A 401 69.94 5.36 36.38
N GLN A 402 71.14 5.49 35.78
CA GLN A 402 71.32 6.07 34.48
C GLN A 402 70.63 5.24 33.37
N GLU A 403 70.82 3.91 33.37
CA GLU A 403 70.23 3.00 32.39
C GLU A 403 68.70 3.07 32.42
N GLU A 404 68.10 3.11 33.64
CA GLU A 404 66.64 3.23 33.79
C GLU A 404 66.12 4.62 33.39
N THR A 405 66.91 5.70 33.60
CA THR A 405 66.59 7.03 33.15
C THR A 405 66.56 7.09 31.60
N ASP A 406 67.62 6.56 30.96
CA ASP A 406 67.74 6.50 29.49
C ASP A 406 66.60 5.63 28.88
N ARG A 407 66.24 4.58 29.56
CA ARG A 407 65.10 3.72 29.19
C ARG A 407 63.77 4.47 29.26
N MET A 408 63.52 5.26 30.32
CA MET A 408 62.31 6.08 30.47
C MET A 408 62.28 7.17 29.39
N MET A 409 63.39 7.83 29.08
CA MET A 409 63.48 8.85 28.02
C MET A 409 63.12 8.25 26.66
N ARG A 410 63.65 7.07 26.33
CA ARG A 410 63.26 6.36 25.09
C ARG A 410 61.78 6.01 25.07
N MET A 411 61.26 5.50 26.15
CA MET A 411 59.84 5.13 26.26
C MET A 411 58.93 6.36 26.07
N ILE A 412 59.26 7.51 26.68
CA ILE A 412 58.49 8.75 26.54
C ILE A 412 58.52 9.22 25.09
N ASN A 413 59.69 9.19 24.43
CA ASN A 413 59.83 9.56 23.03
C ASN A 413 59.06 8.61 22.11
N ASP A 414 59.09 7.30 22.37
CA ASP A 414 58.30 6.30 21.65
C ASP A 414 56.79 6.57 21.78
N LEU A 415 56.30 6.87 23.00
CA LEU A 415 54.89 7.21 23.26
C LEU A 415 54.45 8.50 22.57
N LEU A 416 55.31 9.55 22.60
CA LEU A 416 55.01 10.81 21.91
C LEU A 416 54.96 10.64 20.39
N ASN A 417 55.87 9.84 19.82
CA ASN A 417 55.87 9.52 18.40
C ASN A 417 54.60 8.75 18.03
N LEU A 418 54.22 7.71 18.80
CA LEU A 418 53.04 6.92 18.56
C LEU A 418 51.76 7.77 18.66
N SER A 419 51.67 8.64 19.69
CA SER A 419 50.54 9.57 19.85
C SER A 419 50.39 10.54 18.66
N ARG A 420 51.52 11.02 18.09
CA ARG A 420 51.47 11.87 16.88
C ARG A 420 51.00 11.11 15.65
N MET A 421 51.40 9.82 15.53
CA MET A 421 50.95 8.94 14.44
C MET A 421 49.44 8.66 14.56
N ASP A 422 48.96 8.31 15.77
CA ASP A 422 47.55 8.09 16.02
C ASP A 422 46.63 9.27 15.70
N LEU A 423 47.13 10.49 15.98
CA LEU A 423 46.43 11.74 15.67
C LEU A 423 46.50 12.15 14.18
N GLY A 424 47.22 11.38 13.36
CA GLY A 424 47.45 11.73 11.95
C GLY A 424 48.26 13.01 11.75
N THR A 425 48.95 13.51 12.82
CA THR A 425 49.73 14.74 12.78
C THR A 425 51.21 14.48 12.41
N ALA A 426 51.64 13.22 12.46
CA ALA A 426 52.98 12.82 11.99
C ALA A 426 53.01 12.94 10.46
N ARG A 427 54.00 13.68 9.95
CA ARG A 427 54.27 13.80 8.53
C ARG A 427 55.51 13.01 8.19
N LEU A 428 55.49 12.31 7.06
CA LEU A 428 56.66 11.66 6.50
C LEU A 428 57.43 12.67 5.61
N ASP A 429 58.72 12.73 5.79
CA ASP A 429 59.59 13.47 4.89
C ASP A 429 60.17 12.48 3.86
N LYS A 430 59.37 12.20 2.85
CA LYS A 430 59.69 11.19 1.85
C LYS A 430 60.64 11.73 0.79
N GLU A 431 61.64 10.93 0.45
CA GLU A 431 62.61 11.20 -0.61
C GLU A 431 62.81 9.92 -1.46
N TYR A 432 63.21 10.12 -2.72
CA TYR A 432 63.56 8.99 -3.59
C TYR A 432 64.95 8.49 -3.27
N VAL A 433 65.05 7.25 -2.80
CA VAL A 433 66.33 6.65 -2.39
C VAL A 433 66.52 5.28 -3.00
N ASN A 434 67.78 4.91 -3.23
CA ASN A 434 68.13 3.54 -3.58
C ASN A 434 68.04 2.65 -2.32
N LEU A 435 67.04 1.78 -2.27
CA LEU A 435 66.79 0.96 -1.12
C LEU A 435 67.84 -0.10 -0.85
N ASN A 436 68.56 -0.55 -1.93
CA ASN A 436 69.69 -1.47 -1.80
C ASN A 436 70.85 -0.79 -1.04
N GLU A 437 71.16 0.48 -1.38
CA GLU A 437 72.20 1.23 -0.71
C GLU A 437 71.77 1.56 0.74
N LEU A 438 70.55 2.03 0.98
CA LEU A 438 70.05 2.34 2.32
C LEU A 438 70.13 1.10 3.22
N PHE A 439 69.63 -0.04 2.75
CA PHE A 439 69.63 -1.27 3.53
C PHE A 439 71.05 -1.76 3.80
N ASN A 440 71.95 -1.72 2.79
CA ASN A 440 73.40 -2.05 2.99
C ASN A 440 74.04 -1.14 4.01
N HIS A 441 73.85 0.17 3.96
CA HIS A 441 74.43 1.12 4.92
C HIS A 441 73.99 0.81 6.36
N ILE A 442 72.73 0.47 6.57
CA ILE A 442 72.18 0.06 7.89
C ILE A 442 72.88 -1.24 8.35
N LEU A 443 73.00 -2.24 7.48
CA LEU A 443 73.61 -3.52 7.82
C LEU A 443 75.11 -3.39 8.08
N ASP A 444 75.82 -2.53 7.36
CA ASP A 444 77.22 -2.26 7.60
C ASP A 444 77.49 -1.69 9.02
N ARG A 445 76.54 -0.86 9.50
CA ARG A 445 76.63 -0.34 10.86
C ARG A 445 76.44 -1.48 11.88
N PHE A 446 75.51 -2.44 11.65
CA PHE A 446 75.36 -3.60 12.52
C PHE A 446 76.56 -4.55 12.45
N ASP A 447 77.18 -4.75 11.28
CA ASP A 447 78.44 -5.52 11.14
C ASP A 447 79.56 -4.93 12.01
N MET A 448 79.69 -3.57 12.04
CA MET A 448 80.66 -2.90 12.89
C MET A 448 80.32 -3.06 14.40
N ILE A 449 79.02 -2.94 14.81
CA ILE A 449 78.60 -3.09 16.19
C ILE A 449 78.88 -4.52 16.68
N LEU A 450 78.61 -5.53 15.86
CA LEU A 450 78.80 -6.93 16.21
C LEU A 450 80.29 -7.30 16.27
N LYS A 451 81.20 -6.69 15.50
CA LYS A 451 82.64 -6.92 15.52
C LYS A 451 83.32 -6.22 16.67
N ASN A 452 82.89 -5.04 17.10
CA ASN A 452 83.57 -4.21 18.08
C ASN A 452 82.94 -4.13 19.45
N GLY A 453 81.77 -4.74 19.66
CA GLY A 453 80.98 -4.65 20.90
C GLY A 453 81.26 -5.78 21.92
N GLU A 454 80.72 -5.66 23.13
CA GLU A 454 80.71 -6.70 24.17
C GLU A 454 80.06 -8.06 23.72
N LYS A 455 79.39 -8.07 22.57
CA LYS A 455 78.86 -9.24 21.92
C LYS A 455 79.78 -9.93 20.93
N SER A 456 81.01 -9.48 20.83
CA SER A 456 82.05 -10.08 19.95
C SER A 456 82.46 -11.52 20.32
N GLU A 457 82.09 -11.97 21.54
CA GLU A 457 82.29 -13.36 21.97
C GLU A 457 81.24 -14.34 21.32
N LYS A 458 80.16 -13.83 20.70
CA LYS A 458 79.18 -14.60 20.01
C LYS A 458 79.25 -14.43 18.49
N ASN A 459 79.35 -15.53 17.76
CA ASN A 459 79.48 -15.50 16.32
C ASN A 459 78.11 -15.18 15.66
N TYR A 460 77.89 -13.89 15.33
CA TYR A 460 76.86 -13.46 14.43
C TYR A 460 77.40 -13.24 13.03
N THR A 461 76.61 -13.71 12.01
CA THR A 461 76.94 -13.45 10.61
C THR A 461 75.75 -12.83 9.91
N ILE A 462 75.86 -11.67 9.33
CA ILE A 462 74.85 -11.05 8.53
C ILE A 462 74.98 -11.49 7.07
N LYS A 463 74.04 -12.29 6.58
CA LYS A 463 73.98 -12.71 5.17
C LYS A 463 73.08 -11.78 4.41
N ARG A 464 73.56 -11.23 3.28
CA ARG A 464 72.78 -10.35 2.40
C ARG A 464 72.45 -11.12 1.13
N ASP A 465 71.15 -11.11 0.80
CA ASP A 465 70.60 -11.77 -0.39
C ASP A 465 69.66 -10.75 -1.08
N PHE A 466 70.31 -9.81 -1.78
CA PHE A 466 69.63 -8.71 -2.43
C PHE A 466 69.56 -8.92 -3.93
N THR A 467 68.42 -8.45 -4.54
CA THR A 467 68.34 -8.35 -6.00
C THR A 467 69.46 -7.51 -6.53
N ARG A 468 69.92 -7.86 -7.77
CA ARG A 468 70.99 -7.11 -8.43
C ARG A 468 70.52 -5.79 -9.04
N ARG A 469 69.27 -5.58 -9.15
CA ARG A 469 68.65 -4.38 -9.70
C ARG A 469 68.56 -3.32 -8.61
N ASP A 470 68.86 -2.08 -8.96
CA ASP A 470 68.71 -0.95 -8.06
C ASP A 470 67.21 -0.65 -7.90
N ILE A 471 66.72 -0.67 -6.66
CA ILE A 471 65.35 -0.43 -6.33
C ILE A 471 65.24 0.99 -5.76
N TRP A 472 64.56 1.85 -6.51
CA TRP A 472 64.29 3.21 -6.08
C TRP A 472 62.86 3.31 -5.51
N VAL A 473 62.74 3.81 -4.28
CA VAL A 473 61.45 3.95 -3.57
C VAL A 473 61.36 5.34 -2.94
N GLU A 474 60.14 5.85 -2.83
CA GLU A 474 59.87 7.11 -2.15
C GLU A 474 59.54 6.84 -0.67
N VAL A 475 60.51 7.09 0.22
CA VAL A 475 60.36 6.77 1.66
C VAL A 475 61.03 7.85 2.53
N ASP A 476 60.61 7.94 3.79
CA ASP A 476 61.28 8.67 4.85
C ASP A 476 62.40 7.77 5.38
N THR A 477 63.67 8.13 5.03
CA THR A 477 64.86 7.32 5.33
C THR A 477 65.08 7.14 6.82
N ASP A 478 64.85 8.17 7.63
CA ASP A 478 65.00 8.10 9.09
C ASP A 478 63.98 7.12 9.72
N LYS A 479 62.74 7.14 9.25
CA LYS A 479 61.69 6.24 9.73
C LYS A 479 61.92 4.80 9.30
N ILE A 480 62.32 4.55 8.04
CA ILE A 480 62.65 3.20 7.56
C ILE A 480 63.86 2.66 8.29
N GLN A 481 64.88 3.50 8.52
CA GLN A 481 66.03 3.12 9.35
C GLN A 481 65.58 2.71 10.76
N GLN A 482 64.69 3.46 11.41
CA GLN A 482 64.11 3.13 12.72
C GLN A 482 63.42 1.77 12.70
N VAL A 483 62.65 1.44 11.64
CA VAL A 483 62.00 0.13 11.48
C VAL A 483 63.04 -0.99 11.40
N LEU A 484 64.02 -0.84 10.53
CA LEU A 484 65.05 -1.84 10.33
C LEU A 484 65.93 -2.02 11.60
N ASP A 485 66.22 -0.92 12.30
CA ASP A 485 66.93 -0.96 13.58
C ASP A 485 66.14 -1.74 14.65
N ASN A 486 64.85 -1.52 14.74
CA ASN A 486 64.01 -2.26 15.69
C ASN A 486 64.02 -3.76 15.39
N ILE A 487 63.89 -4.15 14.13
CA ILE A 487 63.84 -5.57 13.75
C ILE A 487 65.22 -6.21 13.90
N MET A 488 66.29 -5.57 13.46
CA MET A 488 67.67 -6.07 13.61
C MET A 488 68.07 -6.22 15.09
N ASN A 489 67.73 -5.23 15.93
CA ASN A 489 67.98 -5.31 17.37
C ASN A 489 67.19 -6.48 18.01
N ASN A 490 65.96 -6.74 17.57
CA ASN A 490 65.20 -7.89 18.01
C ASN A 490 65.86 -9.20 17.54
N ALA A 491 66.29 -9.33 16.29
CA ALA A 491 66.95 -10.50 15.76
C ALA A 491 68.21 -10.84 16.56
N ILE A 492 69.03 -9.83 16.87
CA ILE A 492 70.25 -10.03 17.70
C ILE A 492 69.89 -10.37 19.17
N LYS A 493 68.92 -9.70 19.72
CA LYS A 493 68.49 -9.86 21.11
C LYS A 493 67.91 -11.24 21.41
N TYR A 494 67.12 -11.75 20.49
CA TYR A 494 66.44 -13.03 20.65
C TYR A 494 67.17 -14.23 20.04
N SER A 495 68.41 -14.01 19.54
CA SER A 495 69.35 -15.04 19.14
C SER A 495 70.52 -15.13 20.15
N PRO A 496 70.29 -15.66 21.39
CA PRO A 496 71.26 -15.59 22.47
C PRO A 496 72.57 -16.36 22.19
N ASP A 497 72.51 -17.36 21.32
CA ASP A 497 73.65 -18.25 21.02
C ASP A 497 74.44 -17.80 19.76
N GLY A 498 74.09 -16.64 19.20
CA GLY A 498 74.65 -16.20 17.93
C GLY A 498 73.84 -16.77 16.74
N GLY A 499 74.47 -16.87 15.58
CA GLY A 499 73.83 -17.47 14.40
C GLY A 499 73.86 -16.56 13.16
N VAL A 500 73.16 -17.01 12.14
CA VAL A 500 73.07 -16.28 10.85
C VAL A 500 71.82 -15.46 10.82
N ILE A 501 71.96 -14.12 10.64
CA ILE A 501 70.85 -13.25 10.36
C ILE A 501 70.84 -13.01 8.82
N THR A 502 69.78 -13.52 8.15
CA THR A 502 69.68 -13.39 6.70
C THR A 502 68.74 -12.24 6.36
N CYS A 503 69.27 -11.23 5.66
CA CYS A 503 68.54 -10.07 5.17
C CYS A 503 68.32 -10.21 3.66
N ARG A 504 67.07 -10.20 3.25
CA ARG A 504 66.68 -10.28 1.83
C ARG A 504 65.96 -9.04 1.35
N LEU A 505 66.22 -8.70 0.10
CA LEU A 505 65.53 -7.64 -0.60
C LEU A 505 65.08 -8.19 -1.97
N VAL A 506 63.76 -8.27 -2.15
CA VAL A 506 63.13 -8.87 -3.34
C VAL A 506 62.12 -7.91 -3.91
N GLU A 507 62.14 -7.70 -5.21
CA GLU A 507 61.12 -6.96 -5.91
C GLU A 507 59.98 -7.90 -6.37
N THR A 508 58.75 -7.40 -6.31
CA THR A 508 57.57 -7.99 -6.93
C THR A 508 56.98 -6.97 -7.91
N HIS A 509 55.88 -7.31 -8.58
CA HIS A 509 55.32 -6.44 -9.62
C HIS A 509 54.99 -5.01 -9.13
N ASN A 510 54.46 -4.84 -7.91
CA ASN A 510 54.01 -3.54 -7.36
C ASN A 510 54.55 -3.26 -5.95
N HIS A 511 55.42 -4.10 -5.41
CA HIS A 511 55.99 -3.95 -4.07
C HIS A 511 57.41 -4.43 -4.01
N VAL A 512 58.17 -3.81 -3.15
CA VAL A 512 59.46 -4.33 -2.71
C VAL A 512 59.27 -4.97 -1.32
N ILE A 513 59.87 -6.13 -1.11
CA ILE A 513 59.79 -6.87 0.17
C ILE A 513 61.21 -6.95 0.75
N MET A 514 61.37 -6.41 1.95
CA MET A 514 62.52 -6.61 2.80
C MET A 514 62.22 -7.69 3.83
N SER A 515 63.08 -8.65 4.04
CA SER A 515 62.93 -9.65 5.10
C SER A 515 64.20 -9.82 5.92
N ILE A 516 64.01 -10.01 7.23
CA ILE A 516 65.09 -10.25 8.18
C ILE A 516 64.74 -11.54 8.91
N THR A 517 65.57 -12.57 8.72
CA THR A 517 65.42 -13.92 9.30
C THR A 517 66.47 -14.13 10.34
N ASP A 518 66.11 -14.46 11.57
CA ASP A 518 66.97 -14.88 12.67
C ASP A 518 66.86 -16.39 12.95
N GLN A 519 67.85 -16.93 13.62
CA GLN A 519 67.90 -18.31 14.10
C GLN A 519 67.77 -18.37 15.65
N GLY A 520 66.92 -17.49 16.19
CA GLY A 520 66.73 -17.31 17.60
C GLY A 520 65.66 -18.24 18.22
N LEU A 521 65.12 -17.78 19.32
CA LEU A 521 64.13 -18.53 20.12
C LEU A 521 62.78 -18.75 19.39
N GLY A 522 62.53 -18.00 18.34
CA GLY A 522 61.22 -18.01 17.66
C GLY A 522 60.09 -17.42 18.53
N ILE A 523 58.89 -17.47 18.00
CA ILE A 523 57.65 -16.91 18.60
C ILE A 523 56.60 -18.01 18.66
N PRO A 524 55.98 -18.27 19.84
CA PRO A 524 54.84 -19.19 19.93
C PRO A 524 53.69 -18.77 19.03
N LYS A 525 52.98 -19.75 18.47
CA LYS A 525 51.90 -19.53 17.49
C LYS A 525 50.83 -18.56 18.00
N GLU A 526 50.48 -18.67 19.27
CA GLU A 526 49.45 -17.82 19.93
C GLU A 526 49.91 -16.36 20.05
N ALA A 527 51.22 -16.11 20.10
CA ALA A 527 51.80 -14.79 20.27
C ALA A 527 52.00 -14.03 18.92
N ILE A 528 51.98 -14.75 17.80
CA ILE A 528 52.27 -14.17 16.47
C ILE A 528 51.29 -13.02 16.11
N SER A 529 50.00 -13.18 16.43
CA SER A 529 48.98 -12.15 16.14
C SER A 529 49.18 -10.89 17.00
N HIS A 530 49.85 -10.99 18.13
CA HIS A 530 50.00 -9.92 19.14
C HIS A 530 51.34 -9.24 19.16
N VAL A 531 52.37 -9.72 18.44
CA VAL A 531 53.73 -9.15 18.53
C VAL A 531 53.84 -7.69 18.10
N PHE A 532 52.90 -7.20 17.32
CA PHE A 532 52.77 -5.80 16.90
C PHE A 532 51.89 -4.96 17.81
N ASP A 533 51.25 -5.59 18.86
CA ASP A 533 50.44 -4.86 19.81
C ASP A 533 51.31 -4.02 20.75
N ARG A 534 50.78 -2.89 21.21
CA ARG A 534 51.47 -1.96 22.10
C ARG A 534 51.75 -2.61 23.45
N PHE A 535 52.98 -2.53 23.96
CA PHE A 535 53.45 -3.13 25.21
C PHE A 535 53.40 -4.66 25.26
N TYR A 536 53.12 -5.32 24.11
CA TYR A 536 53.08 -6.78 24.09
C TYR A 536 54.49 -7.38 24.18
N ARG A 537 54.61 -8.46 24.93
CA ARG A 537 55.88 -9.22 25.12
C ARG A 537 55.54 -10.65 25.38
N VAL A 538 56.17 -11.58 24.68
CA VAL A 538 55.99 -13.02 24.84
C VAL A 538 56.40 -13.47 26.25
N ASP A 539 57.51 -12.94 26.80
CA ASP A 539 58.02 -13.19 28.15
C ASP A 539 58.33 -11.89 28.88
N LYS A 540 57.45 -11.47 29.82
CA LYS A 540 57.58 -10.24 30.60
C LYS A 540 58.80 -10.19 31.52
N ALA A 541 59.27 -11.32 32.04
CA ALA A 541 60.36 -11.38 33.01
C ALA A 541 61.74 -11.25 32.29
N ARG A 542 61.94 -12.06 31.26
CA ARG A 542 63.21 -12.11 30.52
C ARG A 542 63.48 -10.84 29.70
N SER A 543 62.41 -10.25 29.11
CA SER A 543 62.55 -9.07 28.28
C SER A 543 62.73 -7.78 29.07
N ARG A 544 62.36 -7.73 30.38
CA ARG A 544 62.68 -6.62 31.29
C ARG A 544 64.20 -6.53 31.55
N ALA A 545 64.85 -7.63 31.79
CA ALA A 545 66.31 -7.67 31.98
C ALA A 545 67.09 -7.21 30.77
N GLN A 546 66.48 -7.23 29.59
CA GLN A 546 67.08 -6.83 28.31
C GLN A 546 66.60 -5.45 27.78
N GLY A 547 65.91 -4.63 28.59
CA GLY A 547 65.64 -3.22 28.32
C GLY A 547 64.61 -2.90 27.23
N GLY A 548 63.78 -3.86 26.79
CA GLY A 548 62.78 -3.60 25.74
C GLY A 548 61.54 -2.83 26.25
N THR A 549 61.00 -1.90 25.50
CA THR A 549 59.79 -1.10 25.83
C THR A 549 58.50 -1.80 25.42
N GLY A 550 58.55 -2.75 24.47
CA GLY A 550 57.36 -3.35 23.85
C GLY A 550 56.61 -2.42 22.90
N LEU A 551 57.21 -1.27 22.55
CA LEU A 551 56.67 -0.30 21.64
C LEU A 551 57.33 -0.34 20.24
N GLY A 552 58.55 -0.87 20.11
CA GLY A 552 59.31 -0.82 18.88
C GLY A 552 58.62 -1.47 17.67
N LEU A 553 58.05 -2.68 17.83
CA LEU A 553 57.34 -3.34 16.73
C LEU A 553 56.01 -2.65 16.40
N ALA A 554 55.29 -2.10 17.40
CA ALA A 554 54.09 -1.33 17.18
C ALA A 554 54.40 -0.03 16.38
N ILE A 555 55.48 0.68 16.75
CA ILE A 555 55.96 1.85 15.97
C ILE A 555 56.38 1.44 14.56
N SER A 556 57.06 0.28 14.42
CA SER A 556 57.46 -0.21 13.08
C SER A 556 56.24 -0.49 12.21
N LYS A 557 55.16 -1.04 12.77
CA LYS A 557 53.89 -1.26 12.06
C LYS A 557 53.27 0.06 11.58
N GLU A 558 53.13 1.05 12.46
CA GLU A 558 52.61 2.36 12.11
C GLU A 558 53.43 3.07 11.03
N VAL A 559 54.76 3.07 11.17
CA VAL A 559 55.64 3.66 10.16
C VAL A 559 55.48 3.01 8.79
N VAL A 560 55.43 1.68 8.72
CA VAL A 560 55.26 0.95 7.46
C VAL A 560 53.88 1.23 6.85
N GLN A 561 52.82 1.27 7.68
CA GLN A 561 51.46 1.61 7.23
C GLN A 561 51.39 3.06 6.69
N MET A 562 52.05 4.02 7.35
CA MET A 562 52.13 5.41 6.85
C MET A 562 52.80 5.51 5.47
N HIS A 563 53.69 4.57 5.14
CA HIS A 563 54.31 4.45 3.80
C HIS A 563 53.41 3.69 2.80
N GLY A 564 52.17 3.26 3.21
CA GLY A 564 51.29 2.44 2.36
C GLY A 564 51.74 0.99 2.26
N GLY A 565 52.63 0.54 3.14
CA GLY A 565 53.19 -0.79 3.17
C GLY A 565 52.52 -1.73 4.16
N ARG A 566 53.07 -2.92 4.30
CA ARG A 566 52.62 -3.96 5.26
C ARG A 566 53.82 -4.59 5.96
N ILE A 567 53.68 -4.87 7.27
CA ILE A 567 54.66 -5.62 8.06
C ILE A 567 53.98 -6.87 8.62
N TRP A 568 54.68 -8.01 8.60
CA TRP A 568 54.20 -9.28 9.20
C TRP A 568 55.40 -10.12 9.63
N VAL A 569 55.12 -11.22 10.36
CA VAL A 569 56.11 -12.15 10.86
C VAL A 569 55.69 -13.60 10.62
N GLU A 570 56.64 -14.42 10.26
CA GLU A 570 56.53 -15.87 10.23
C GLU A 570 57.55 -16.45 11.20
N SER A 571 57.14 -17.33 12.12
CA SER A 571 58.01 -17.84 13.13
C SER A 571 57.57 -19.22 13.62
N ARG A 572 58.58 -20.00 14.08
CA ARG A 572 58.37 -21.22 14.80
C ARG A 572 59.23 -21.20 16.07
N GLU A 573 58.59 -21.56 17.19
CA GLU A 573 59.27 -21.64 18.48
C GLU A 573 60.44 -22.60 18.40
N GLY A 574 61.63 -22.15 18.78
CA GLY A 574 62.89 -22.89 18.75
C GLY A 574 63.61 -22.92 17.40
N GLU A 575 63.03 -22.41 16.32
CA GLU A 575 63.63 -22.40 14.98
C GLU A 575 64.04 -21.00 14.52
N GLY A 576 63.48 -19.94 15.09
CA GLY A 576 63.72 -18.57 14.74
C GLY A 576 62.51 -17.83 14.15
N SER A 577 62.71 -16.58 13.70
CA SER A 577 61.63 -15.72 13.15
C SER A 577 62.09 -15.03 11.86
N THR A 578 61.14 -14.78 10.97
CA THR A 578 61.33 -13.95 9.78
C THR A 578 60.34 -12.81 9.82
N PHE A 579 60.82 -11.59 9.91
CA PHE A 579 60.02 -10.38 9.78
C PHE A 579 60.08 -9.90 8.34
N TYR A 580 58.93 -9.55 7.79
CA TYR A 580 58.76 -9.06 6.44
C TYR A 580 58.20 -7.65 6.47
N ILE A 581 58.71 -6.78 5.57
CA ILE A 581 58.25 -5.43 5.33
C ILE A 581 58.01 -5.29 3.84
N SER A 582 56.81 -4.96 3.43
CA SER A 582 56.53 -4.61 2.05
C SER A 582 56.27 -3.11 1.92
N LEU A 583 56.84 -2.49 0.90
CA LEU A 583 56.58 -1.09 0.54
C LEU A 583 56.07 -1.02 -0.90
N PRO A 584 55.22 -0.05 -1.23
CA PRO A 584 54.80 0.19 -2.60
C PRO A 584 56.05 0.49 -3.47
N TYR A 585 56.06 -0.08 -4.66
CA TYR A 585 57.16 0.06 -5.60
C TYR A 585 56.57 0.10 -7.02
N GLU A 586 56.96 1.14 -7.76
CA GLU A 586 56.71 1.24 -9.18
C GLU A 586 58.02 1.02 -9.90
N PRO A 587 58.18 -0.08 -10.69
CA PRO A 587 59.39 -0.32 -11.45
C PRO A 587 59.61 0.83 -12.44
N PHE A 588 60.78 1.43 -12.44
CA PHE A 588 61.19 2.34 -13.51
C PHE A 588 61.29 1.51 -14.81
N GLU A 589 60.39 1.73 -15.75
CA GLU A 589 60.55 1.22 -17.11
C GLU A 589 61.67 2.06 -17.77
N GLU A 590 62.70 1.40 -18.31
CA GLU A 590 63.83 2.05 -19.04
C GLU A 590 63.36 2.83 -20.30
N GLY A 591 62.17 3.31 -20.38
CA GLY A 591 61.58 4.04 -21.49
C GLY A 591 61.25 5.51 -21.20
N ASP A 592 61.16 5.94 -19.92
CA ASP A 592 60.85 7.33 -19.54
C ASP A 592 62.08 8.17 -19.27
N ALA A 593 63.01 8.16 -20.22
CA ALA A 593 64.09 9.14 -20.23
C ALA A 593 63.51 10.48 -20.71
N TRP A 594 63.43 11.39 -19.77
CA TRP A 594 63.32 12.85 -19.91
C TRP A 594 63.23 13.39 -21.36
N GLU A 595 61.97 13.65 -21.85
CA GLU A 595 61.73 14.70 -22.84
C GLU A 595 61.49 16.06 -22.16
#